data_62080aba1e01c0ce7bb5b1e93f95718d
#
_entry.id   62080aba1e01c0ce7bb5b1e93f95718d
#
_cell.length_a   1.000
_cell.length_b   1.000
_cell.length_c   1.000
_cell.angle_alpha   90.00
_cell.angle_beta   90.00
_cell.angle_gamma   90.00
#
_symmetry.space_group_name_H-M   'P 1'
#
loop_
_entity.id
_entity.type
_entity.pdbx_description
1 polymer ?
#
loop_
_entity_poly.entity_id
_entity_poly.type
_entity_poly.pdbx_seq_one_letter_code
_entity_poly.pdbx_strand_id
1 'polypeptide(L)'
;STAQNTLVSLERPFQTPLCPAAQPRHLGCRPSLTATPPELTGQRFTTYGASGGIHFGVDLSAPCGTEIVAVADGIVFAVDGPFGSPPHNLMVDHPQLGYASMYGHLLQAPNLLPGQVVKQGEVIALTGDTAETCYGRPHLHLEIRDLNHVTKYNPAMLINANWHNLALTGSTARDFARNLEAPRQWQSLYDQPEARTGGPIINDFAYVWPFDWRKKEDTRPLTPVSLIGSDLPEIQAASSTGPLVASPAGRQVMGGDCCTQPYWNKDSTQVRFLDRPDAGSPLGIWGVDVGQPETGPQFITERLGIYSPDNAYIAYPDQSKGVTVIERMADGQTWEIDTQERSPNFTPDSKGILWTAYDDDAPSDNREETLWLADVDGSNPRLLLKDRRSDPVAWLAGNKMLLARRVPGSSDQTLFILSLSDGRQTELLQLPQMRSLALSDDRRYLVYYVSLQPDSSENGTWLLDLQSAKPQPQKLPFFGAYRWRDNERLIYVPMDPNATEHSFFEYNARTGQSRSLFPGGTGLTIANNDWRISPDGTKIALVAASGIKLDGLWVLDIKD
;
A
#
# COMPACT_ATOMS: atom_id res chain seq x y z
N SER A 1 18.49 -36.02 -21.00
CA SER A 1 17.94 -34.89 -21.75
C SER A 1 17.56 -33.80 -20.77
N THR A 2 18.46 -32.82 -20.66
CA THR A 2 18.30 -31.61 -19.84
C THR A 2 17.24 -30.73 -20.47
N ALA A 3 16.11 -30.55 -19.77
CA ALA A 3 15.13 -29.53 -20.13
C ALA A 3 15.76 -28.16 -19.79
N GLN A 4 16.14 -27.41 -20.79
CA GLN A 4 16.45 -26.00 -20.67
C GLN A 4 15.15 -25.27 -20.35
N ASN A 5 15.05 -24.74 -19.14
CA ASN A 5 14.07 -23.72 -18.79
C ASN A 5 14.36 -22.47 -19.63
N THR A 6 13.65 -22.32 -20.72
CA THR A 6 13.63 -21.09 -21.48
C THR A 6 12.84 -20.09 -20.65
N LEU A 7 13.54 -19.19 -19.95
CA LEU A 7 12.96 -17.97 -19.42
C LEU A 7 12.33 -17.23 -20.59
N VAL A 8 11.01 -17.26 -20.70
CA VAL A 8 10.27 -16.41 -21.61
C VAL A 8 10.53 -14.99 -21.12
N SER A 9 11.38 -14.26 -21.84
CA SER A 9 11.55 -12.83 -21.66
C SER A 9 10.19 -12.20 -21.92
N LEU A 10 9.53 -11.74 -20.87
CA LEU A 10 8.33 -10.92 -20.98
C LEU A 10 8.73 -9.63 -21.69
N GLU A 11 8.38 -9.51 -22.96
CA GLU A 11 8.54 -8.26 -23.69
C GLU A 11 7.59 -7.23 -23.04
N ARG A 12 8.17 -6.21 -22.41
CA ARG A 12 7.43 -5.08 -21.85
C ARG A 12 7.51 -3.93 -22.85
N PRO A 13 6.48 -3.74 -23.69
CA PRO A 13 6.54 -2.81 -24.84
C PRO A 13 6.47 -1.34 -24.44
N PHE A 14 6.12 -1.04 -23.21
CA PHE A 14 5.93 0.33 -22.74
C PHE A 14 7.05 0.78 -21.82
N GLN A 15 7.38 2.09 -21.87
CA GLN A 15 8.27 2.74 -20.92
C GLN A 15 7.46 3.50 -19.86
N THR A 16 8.12 3.81 -18.72
CA THR A 16 7.51 4.66 -17.69
C THR A 16 7.18 6.04 -18.25
N PRO A 17 5.96 6.56 -18.01
CA PRO A 17 5.51 7.82 -18.59
C PRO A 17 6.05 9.08 -17.90
N LEU A 18 6.79 8.91 -16.82
CA LEU A 18 7.38 10.02 -16.06
C LEU A 18 8.90 9.99 -16.22
N CYS A 19 9.47 11.10 -16.65
CA CYS A 19 10.88 11.34 -16.92
C CYS A 19 11.46 10.67 -18.18
N PRO A 20 11.93 11.46 -19.15
CA PRO A 20 12.62 10.93 -20.34
C PRO A 20 13.93 10.26 -19.93
N ALA A 21 14.19 9.08 -20.48
CA ALA A 21 15.36 8.25 -20.20
C ALA A 21 16.73 8.90 -20.54
N ALA A 22 16.76 10.12 -21.06
CA ALA A 22 17.94 10.72 -21.71
C ALA A 22 18.63 11.84 -20.92
N GLN A 23 18.22 12.22 -19.71
CA GLN A 23 18.93 13.28 -18.99
C GLN A 23 19.19 12.98 -17.50
N PRO A 24 20.44 12.57 -17.15
CA PRO A 24 20.82 12.28 -15.76
C PRO A 24 21.03 13.54 -14.87
N ARG A 25 20.71 14.75 -15.33
CA ARG A 25 21.07 15.98 -14.64
C ARG A 25 19.93 16.86 -14.11
N HIS A 26 18.68 16.52 -14.33
CA HIS A 26 17.59 17.25 -13.67
C HIS A 26 17.20 16.56 -12.35
N LEU A 27 17.65 17.18 -11.26
CA LEU A 27 17.33 16.82 -9.86
C LEU A 27 15.80 16.79 -9.54
N GLY A 28 14.94 17.18 -10.50
CA GLY A 28 13.49 17.14 -10.38
C GLY A 28 12.82 15.82 -10.78
N CYS A 29 13.50 14.96 -11.51
CA CYS A 29 12.99 13.66 -11.97
C CYS A 29 13.43 12.47 -11.12
N ARG A 30 13.55 12.63 -9.82
CA ARG A 30 13.59 11.45 -8.96
C ARG A 30 12.17 10.88 -8.90
N PRO A 31 11.97 9.63 -9.32
CA PRO A 31 10.68 9.00 -9.21
C PRO A 31 10.34 8.85 -7.74
N SER A 32 9.62 9.80 -7.19
CA SER A 32 8.86 9.61 -5.97
C SER A 32 7.56 8.92 -6.39
N LEU A 33 7.72 7.70 -6.90
CA LEU A 33 6.61 6.93 -7.40
C LEU A 33 6.02 6.17 -6.25
N THR A 34 4.86 6.61 -5.78
CA THR A 34 3.96 5.74 -5.06
C THR A 34 3.07 5.10 -6.12
N ALA A 35 3.43 3.90 -6.56
CA ALA A 35 2.49 3.09 -7.29
C ALA A 35 1.42 2.68 -6.29
N THR A 36 0.21 3.16 -6.44
CA THR A 36 -0.94 2.61 -5.75
C THR A 36 -1.46 1.50 -6.67
N PRO A 37 -1.37 0.24 -6.26
CA PRO A 37 -1.94 -0.84 -7.05
C PRO A 37 -3.44 -0.65 -7.15
N PRO A 38 -4.11 -1.23 -8.16
CA PRO A 38 -5.54 -1.30 -8.15
C PRO A 38 -5.98 -2.00 -6.88
N GLU A 39 -6.82 -1.33 -6.15
CA GLU A 39 -7.50 -1.92 -5.02
C GLU A 39 -8.70 -2.68 -5.57
N LEU A 40 -8.66 -3.99 -5.55
CA LEU A 40 -9.85 -4.78 -5.55
C LEU A 40 -10.34 -4.83 -4.11
N THR A 41 -11.09 -3.85 -3.69
CA THR A 41 -11.64 -3.85 -2.36
C THR A 41 -12.93 -4.65 -2.40
N GLY A 42 -12.90 -5.87 -1.90
CA GLY A 42 -14.10 -6.56 -1.46
C GLY A 42 -14.72 -5.89 -0.23
N GLN A 43 -14.12 -4.80 0.23
CA GLN A 43 -14.62 -3.98 1.32
C GLN A 43 -15.50 -2.85 0.76
N ARG A 44 -16.56 -2.52 1.47
CA ARG A 44 -17.58 -1.53 1.11
C ARG A 44 -17.07 -0.07 1.01
N PHE A 45 -15.78 0.16 1.23
CA PHE A 45 -15.19 1.49 1.46
C PHE A 45 -14.09 1.80 0.48
N THR A 46 -14.35 1.58 -0.78
CA THR A 46 -13.40 2.00 -1.79
C THR A 46 -13.74 3.41 -2.25
N THR A 47 -12.70 4.23 -2.41
CA THR A 47 -12.80 5.53 -3.08
C THR A 47 -13.14 5.39 -4.57
N TYR A 48 -13.15 4.18 -5.09
CA TYR A 48 -13.39 3.85 -6.51
C TYR A 48 -14.84 3.40 -6.78
N GLY A 49 -15.82 4.04 -6.14
CA GLY A 49 -17.23 3.70 -6.31
C GLY A 49 -17.73 3.75 -7.76
N ALA A 50 -17.22 4.67 -8.58
CA ALA A 50 -17.54 4.75 -10.01
C ALA A 50 -17.02 3.54 -10.81
N SER A 51 -15.98 2.87 -10.33
CA SER A 51 -15.38 1.69 -10.95
C SER A 51 -15.84 0.37 -10.29
N GLY A 52 -16.83 0.43 -9.40
CA GLY A 52 -17.33 -0.73 -8.67
C GLY A 52 -16.33 -1.33 -7.69
N GLY A 53 -15.37 -0.54 -7.25
CA GLY A 53 -14.35 -0.95 -6.28
C GLY A 53 -13.02 -1.38 -6.90
N ILE A 54 -12.85 -1.29 -8.20
CA ILE A 54 -11.58 -1.62 -8.87
C ILE A 54 -10.88 -0.34 -9.31
N HIS A 55 -9.62 -0.22 -8.99
CA HIS A 55 -8.71 0.74 -9.59
C HIS A 55 -8.09 0.15 -10.86
N PHE A 56 -8.49 0.63 -12.03
CA PHE A 56 -8.14 0.01 -13.31
C PHE A 56 -6.73 0.32 -13.83
N GLY A 57 -5.96 1.08 -13.11
CA GLY A 57 -4.66 1.55 -13.56
C GLY A 57 -3.60 1.49 -12.47
N VAL A 58 -2.61 2.31 -12.62
CA VAL A 58 -1.57 2.58 -11.62
C VAL A 58 -1.48 4.08 -11.40
N ASP A 59 -1.46 4.49 -10.13
CA ASP A 59 -1.22 5.88 -9.78
C ASP A 59 0.26 6.11 -9.57
N LEU A 60 0.83 7.00 -10.37
CA LEU A 60 2.21 7.39 -10.32
C LEU A 60 2.30 8.80 -9.72
N SER A 61 2.61 8.90 -8.44
CA SER A 61 2.73 10.17 -7.75
C SER A 61 3.96 10.95 -8.27
N ALA A 62 3.74 12.22 -8.59
CA ALA A 62 4.77 13.14 -9.06
C ALA A 62 4.43 14.56 -8.61
N PRO A 63 5.40 15.51 -8.56
CA PRO A 63 5.09 16.91 -8.32
C PRO A 63 4.05 17.44 -9.31
N CYS A 64 3.23 18.39 -8.85
CA CYS A 64 2.30 19.11 -9.71
C CYS A 64 3.03 19.72 -10.93
N GLY A 65 2.48 19.53 -12.12
CA GLY A 65 3.06 20.02 -13.36
C GLY A 65 4.30 19.26 -13.86
N THR A 66 4.57 18.05 -13.32
CA THR A 66 5.61 17.17 -13.88
C THR A 66 5.23 16.75 -15.29
N GLU A 67 6.19 16.79 -16.20
CA GLU A 67 6.00 16.36 -17.59
C GLU A 67 5.66 14.87 -17.66
N ILE A 68 4.60 14.57 -18.37
CA ILE A 68 4.17 13.23 -18.73
C ILE A 68 4.58 12.95 -20.16
N VAL A 69 5.25 11.83 -20.37
CA VAL A 69 5.69 11.42 -21.71
C VAL A 69 4.87 10.23 -22.20
N ALA A 70 4.75 10.09 -23.53
CA ALA A 70 4.09 8.95 -24.15
C ALA A 70 4.83 7.64 -23.82
N VAL A 71 4.11 6.62 -23.36
CA VAL A 71 4.66 5.31 -22.97
C VAL A 71 5.17 4.50 -24.16
N ALA A 72 4.66 4.79 -25.35
CA ALA A 72 5.05 4.18 -26.63
C ALA A 72 4.67 5.10 -27.79
N ASP A 73 5.18 4.78 -29.01
CA ASP A 73 4.72 5.41 -30.26
C ASP A 73 3.22 5.19 -30.42
N GLY A 74 2.47 6.24 -30.79
CA GLY A 74 1.03 6.14 -30.92
C GLY A 74 0.35 7.28 -31.67
N ILE A 75 -0.96 7.21 -31.70
CA ILE A 75 -1.84 8.19 -32.32
C ILE A 75 -2.85 8.66 -31.27
N VAL A 76 -2.96 9.95 -31.07
CA VAL A 76 -3.96 10.53 -30.18
C VAL A 76 -5.34 10.13 -30.63
N PHE A 77 -6.09 9.42 -29.78
CA PHE A 77 -7.47 9.03 -30.03
C PHE A 77 -8.42 10.13 -29.56
N ALA A 78 -8.24 10.61 -28.33
CA ALA A 78 -9.11 11.66 -27.75
C ALA A 78 -8.38 12.48 -26.68
N VAL A 79 -8.79 13.73 -26.56
CA VAL A 79 -8.45 14.64 -25.46
C VAL A 79 -9.75 14.96 -24.74
N ASP A 80 -9.78 14.89 -23.40
CA ASP A 80 -10.96 15.11 -22.56
C ASP A 80 -12.18 14.27 -22.97
N GLY A 81 -11.94 13.03 -23.37
CA GLY A 81 -12.99 12.08 -23.70
C GLY A 81 -13.70 11.51 -22.46
N PRO A 82 -14.82 10.78 -22.67
CA PRO A 82 -15.62 10.20 -21.59
C PRO A 82 -14.98 8.92 -21.02
N PHE A 83 -13.68 8.96 -20.72
CA PHE A 83 -12.89 7.78 -20.33
C PHE A 83 -12.59 7.70 -18.82
N GLY A 84 -13.07 8.65 -18.04
CA GLY A 84 -12.84 8.76 -16.60
C GLY A 84 -11.64 9.62 -16.23
N SER A 85 -11.24 9.55 -14.97
CA SER A 85 -10.07 10.25 -14.39
C SER A 85 -10.03 11.77 -14.65
N PRO A 86 -11.08 12.53 -14.21
CA PRO A 86 -11.11 13.98 -14.31
C PRO A 86 -9.96 14.64 -13.52
N PRO A 87 -9.63 15.96 -13.73
CA PRO A 87 -10.39 16.90 -14.58
C PRO A 87 -10.11 16.74 -16.08
N HIS A 88 -8.89 16.33 -16.46
CA HIS A 88 -8.49 16.15 -17.86
C HIS A 88 -7.90 14.79 -18.10
N ASN A 89 -8.12 14.26 -19.31
CA ASN A 89 -7.55 12.98 -19.73
C ASN A 89 -7.09 12.99 -21.18
N LEU A 90 -6.23 12.04 -21.52
CA LEU A 90 -5.70 11.81 -22.86
C LEU A 90 -5.74 10.31 -23.15
N MET A 91 -6.27 9.92 -24.31
CA MET A 91 -6.22 8.56 -24.83
C MET A 91 -5.32 8.51 -26.07
N VAL A 92 -4.35 7.59 -26.04
CA VAL A 92 -3.42 7.36 -27.16
C VAL A 92 -3.50 5.89 -27.58
N ASP A 93 -3.81 5.64 -28.84
CA ASP A 93 -3.78 4.31 -29.44
C ASP A 93 -2.37 3.95 -29.88
N HIS A 94 -1.99 2.67 -29.66
CA HIS A 94 -0.73 2.06 -30.08
C HIS A 94 -1.04 0.88 -31.01
N PRO A 95 -1.46 1.12 -32.28
CA PRO A 95 -1.99 0.07 -33.14
C PRO A 95 -1.00 -1.07 -33.39
N GLN A 96 0.30 -0.76 -33.43
CA GLN A 96 1.35 -1.77 -33.66
C GLN A 96 1.53 -2.72 -32.46
N LEU A 97 1.12 -2.30 -31.27
CA LEU A 97 1.19 -3.08 -30.04
C LEU A 97 -0.14 -3.75 -29.69
N GLY A 98 -1.24 -3.33 -30.32
CA GLY A 98 -2.58 -3.82 -30.02
C GLY A 98 -3.19 -3.24 -28.73
N TYR A 99 -2.63 -2.15 -28.20
CA TYR A 99 -3.05 -1.50 -26.95
C TYR A 99 -3.36 -0.03 -27.14
N ALA A 100 -3.99 0.56 -26.12
CA ALA A 100 -4.11 1.99 -25.92
C ALA A 100 -3.64 2.36 -24.51
N SER A 101 -3.18 3.59 -24.32
CA SER A 101 -2.85 4.16 -23.01
C SER A 101 -3.76 5.32 -22.69
N MET A 102 -4.28 5.35 -21.44
CA MET A 102 -5.08 6.43 -20.92
C MET A 102 -4.34 7.14 -19.79
N TYR A 103 -4.15 8.44 -19.94
CA TYR A 103 -3.49 9.32 -18.98
C TYR A 103 -4.56 10.18 -18.32
N GLY A 104 -4.72 10.08 -17.02
CA GLY A 104 -5.76 10.76 -16.26
C GLY A 104 -5.23 11.72 -15.21
N HIS A 105 -6.14 12.52 -14.63
CA HIS A 105 -5.86 13.54 -13.63
C HIS A 105 -4.84 14.58 -14.08
N LEU A 106 -4.93 14.99 -15.35
CA LEU A 106 -3.99 15.94 -15.94
C LEU A 106 -4.23 17.37 -15.42
N LEU A 107 -3.16 18.15 -15.35
CA LEU A 107 -3.17 19.53 -14.86
C LEU A 107 -4.08 20.43 -15.70
N GLN A 108 -4.06 20.22 -17.00
CA GLN A 108 -4.82 20.95 -18.01
C GLN A 108 -5.06 20.05 -19.22
N ALA A 109 -6.03 20.43 -20.06
CA ALA A 109 -6.24 19.73 -21.31
C ALA A 109 -4.96 19.75 -22.17
N PRO A 110 -4.46 18.57 -22.61
CA PRO A 110 -3.29 18.51 -23.48
C PRO A 110 -3.49 19.31 -24.77
N ASN A 111 -2.44 20.01 -25.20
CA ASN A 111 -2.46 20.74 -26.47
C ASN A 111 -2.13 19.79 -27.65
N LEU A 112 -2.95 18.77 -27.81
CA LEU A 112 -2.86 17.75 -28.83
C LEU A 112 -4.20 17.61 -29.56
N LEU A 113 -4.15 17.11 -30.78
CA LEU A 113 -5.37 16.91 -31.59
C LEU A 113 -5.59 15.42 -31.85
N PRO A 114 -6.84 14.92 -31.87
CA PRO A 114 -7.14 13.58 -32.35
C PRO A 114 -6.56 13.33 -33.75
N GLY A 115 -5.90 12.17 -33.93
CA GLY A 115 -5.16 11.81 -35.13
C GLY A 115 -3.69 12.26 -35.14
N GLN A 116 -3.25 13.09 -34.19
CA GLN A 116 -1.84 13.49 -34.07
C GLN A 116 -0.98 12.29 -33.68
N VAL A 117 0.16 12.13 -34.33
CA VAL A 117 1.16 11.10 -34.00
C VAL A 117 2.03 11.61 -32.86
N VAL A 118 2.26 10.77 -31.86
CA VAL A 118 3.20 11.01 -30.75
C VAL A 118 4.26 9.91 -30.70
N LYS A 119 5.46 10.26 -30.26
CA LYS A 119 6.57 9.34 -30.13
C LYS A 119 6.79 8.93 -28.68
N GLN A 120 7.26 7.71 -28.48
CA GLN A 120 7.69 7.26 -27.15
C GLN A 120 8.68 8.26 -26.54
N GLY A 121 8.41 8.69 -25.29
CA GLY A 121 9.21 9.69 -24.60
C GLY A 121 8.92 11.14 -24.98
N GLU A 122 8.00 11.42 -25.91
CA GLU A 122 7.52 12.76 -26.22
C GLU A 122 6.65 13.30 -25.09
N VAL A 123 6.85 14.56 -24.67
CA VAL A 123 6.02 15.22 -23.66
C VAL A 123 4.62 15.45 -24.23
N ILE A 124 3.62 14.88 -23.58
CA ILE A 124 2.21 14.89 -24.03
C ILE A 124 1.25 15.58 -23.07
N ALA A 125 1.63 15.71 -21.79
CA ALA A 125 0.76 16.30 -20.76
C ALA A 125 1.58 16.73 -19.53
N LEU A 126 0.87 17.24 -18.52
CA LEU A 126 1.41 17.58 -17.20
C LEU A 126 0.59 16.92 -16.09
N THR A 127 1.23 16.47 -15.02
CA THR A 127 0.54 15.88 -13.85
C THR A 127 -0.31 16.90 -13.12
N GLY A 128 -1.53 16.52 -12.80
CA GLY A 128 -2.46 17.24 -11.95
C GLY A 128 -2.89 16.41 -10.74
N ASP A 129 -4.13 16.59 -10.30
CA ASP A 129 -4.78 15.79 -9.26
C ASP A 129 -6.25 15.52 -9.60
N THR A 130 -6.96 14.83 -8.73
CA THR A 130 -8.32 14.33 -9.01
C THR A 130 -9.39 15.41 -9.15
N ALA A 131 -9.21 16.60 -8.59
CA ALA A 131 -10.29 17.59 -8.54
C ALA A 131 -9.82 19.05 -8.57
N GLU A 132 -8.75 19.38 -7.86
CA GLU A 132 -8.34 20.76 -7.58
C GLU A 132 -7.10 21.19 -8.35
N THR A 133 -6.56 20.31 -9.14
CA THR A 133 -5.39 20.51 -9.98
C THR A 133 -4.18 20.99 -9.18
N CYS A 134 -3.81 20.10 -8.25
CA CYS A 134 -2.61 20.08 -7.41
C CYS A 134 -2.71 20.68 -6.00
N TYR A 135 -3.87 20.95 -5.49
CA TYR A 135 -4.04 21.22 -4.06
C TYR A 135 -4.22 19.94 -3.23
N GLY A 136 -4.31 18.78 -3.92
CA GLY A 136 -4.49 17.47 -3.34
C GLY A 136 -3.22 16.61 -3.34
N ARG A 137 -3.34 15.41 -3.87
CA ARG A 137 -2.24 14.45 -4.05
C ARG A 137 -1.90 14.38 -5.54
N PRO A 138 -0.94 15.17 -6.03
CA PRO A 138 -0.62 15.16 -7.45
C PRO A 138 -0.10 13.79 -7.89
N HIS A 139 -0.67 13.26 -8.98
CA HIS A 139 -0.31 11.97 -9.55
C HIS A 139 -0.82 11.86 -10.98
N LEU A 140 -0.20 10.97 -11.72
CA LEU A 140 -0.73 10.48 -12.99
C LEU A 140 -1.48 9.18 -12.73
N HIS A 141 -2.75 9.10 -13.10
CA HIS A 141 -3.45 7.84 -13.26
C HIS A 141 -3.20 7.29 -14.67
N LEU A 142 -2.58 6.11 -14.76
CA LEU A 142 -2.23 5.49 -16.04
C LEU A 142 -2.93 4.14 -16.18
N GLU A 143 -3.69 3.99 -17.26
CA GLU A 143 -4.27 2.70 -17.64
C GLU A 143 -3.68 2.21 -18.97
N ILE A 144 -3.59 0.90 -19.14
CA ILE A 144 -3.36 0.25 -20.43
C ILE A 144 -4.64 -0.49 -20.81
N ARG A 145 -5.15 -0.22 -22.02
CA ARG A 145 -6.42 -0.74 -22.51
C ARG A 145 -6.26 -1.48 -23.84
N ASP A 146 -7.29 -2.22 -24.23
CA ASP A 146 -7.42 -2.69 -25.61
C ASP A 146 -7.73 -1.50 -26.56
N LEU A 147 -7.62 -1.73 -27.88
CA LEU A 147 -7.94 -0.69 -28.88
C LEU A 147 -9.44 -0.34 -28.97
N ASN A 148 -10.30 -1.10 -28.29
CA ASN A 148 -11.72 -0.74 -28.12
C ASN A 148 -11.95 0.10 -26.84
N HIS A 149 -10.90 0.35 -26.06
CA HIS A 149 -10.89 1.13 -24.81
C HIS A 149 -11.76 0.54 -23.68
N VAL A 150 -12.13 -0.73 -23.76
CA VAL A 150 -13.05 -1.40 -22.83
C VAL A 150 -12.32 -2.28 -21.83
N THR A 151 -11.36 -3.09 -22.31
CA THR A 151 -10.57 -3.99 -21.46
C THR A 151 -9.38 -3.23 -20.87
N LYS A 152 -9.16 -3.34 -19.58
CA LYS A 152 -8.01 -2.78 -18.85
C LYS A 152 -7.07 -3.90 -18.46
N TYR A 153 -5.81 -3.70 -18.73
CA TYR A 153 -4.73 -4.64 -18.44
C TYR A 153 -3.87 -4.14 -17.28
N ASN A 154 -3.20 -5.07 -16.62
CA ASN A 154 -2.28 -4.74 -15.54
C ASN A 154 -1.05 -3.95 -16.07
N PRO A 155 -0.90 -2.65 -15.73
CA PRO A 155 0.22 -1.85 -16.25
C PRO A 155 1.58 -2.37 -15.76
N ALA A 156 1.66 -2.99 -14.57
CA ALA A 156 2.92 -3.51 -14.02
C ALA A 156 3.49 -4.65 -14.86
N MET A 157 2.65 -5.39 -15.58
CA MET A 157 3.08 -6.45 -16.48
C MET A 157 3.61 -5.91 -17.82
N LEU A 158 3.15 -4.74 -18.24
CA LEU A 158 3.37 -4.19 -19.57
C LEU A 158 4.40 -3.05 -19.60
N ILE A 159 4.61 -2.38 -18.47
CA ILE A 159 5.53 -1.24 -18.37
C ILE A 159 6.87 -1.71 -17.78
N ASN A 160 7.95 -1.34 -18.45
CA ASN A 160 9.30 -1.62 -17.99
C ASN A 160 9.71 -0.67 -16.85
N ALA A 161 9.57 -1.14 -15.62
CA ALA A 161 9.96 -0.42 -14.41
C ALA A 161 10.43 -1.40 -13.32
N ASN A 162 11.23 -0.91 -12.38
CA ASN A 162 11.57 -1.66 -11.17
C ASN A 162 10.47 -1.47 -10.12
N TRP A 163 9.38 -2.21 -10.27
CA TRP A 163 8.18 -2.06 -9.45
C TRP A 163 8.43 -2.35 -7.97
N HIS A 164 9.33 -3.27 -7.63
CA HIS A 164 9.67 -3.56 -6.24
C HIS A 164 10.37 -2.39 -5.56
N ASN A 165 11.28 -1.69 -6.24
CA ASN A 165 11.89 -0.47 -5.71
C ASN A 165 10.86 0.66 -5.56
N LEU A 166 9.97 0.81 -6.54
CA LEU A 166 8.91 1.81 -6.47
C LEU A 166 7.95 1.56 -5.29
N ALA A 167 7.68 0.29 -4.98
CA ALA A 167 6.82 -0.11 -3.88
C ALA A 167 7.41 0.17 -2.49
N LEU A 168 8.72 0.42 -2.35
CA LEU A 168 9.35 0.73 -1.05
C LEU A 168 8.78 1.98 -0.37
N THR A 169 8.30 2.95 -1.13
CA THR A 169 7.79 4.23 -0.61
C THR A 169 6.29 4.42 -0.82
N GLY A 170 5.61 3.43 -1.40
CA GLY A 170 4.18 3.47 -1.68
C GLY A 170 3.30 2.96 -0.55
N SER A 171 1.98 3.15 -0.71
CA SER A 171 0.95 2.61 0.19
C SER A 171 0.68 1.12 -0.03
N THR A 172 1.42 0.47 -0.91
CA THR A 172 1.16 -0.88 -1.42
C THR A 172 1.04 -1.98 -0.38
N ALA A 173 1.80 -1.90 0.72
CA ALA A 173 1.83 -2.97 1.71
C ALA A 173 0.61 -3.03 2.65
N ARG A 174 -0.21 -1.97 2.72
CA ARG A 174 -1.35 -1.89 3.63
C ARG A 174 -2.71 -2.03 2.94
N ASP A 175 -2.76 -1.69 1.66
CA ASP A 175 -4.01 -1.42 0.95
C ASP A 175 -4.29 -2.48 -0.13
N PHE A 176 -3.51 -3.57 -0.19
CA PHE A 176 -3.84 -4.71 -1.01
C PHE A 176 -5.13 -5.34 -0.50
N ALA A 177 -6.20 -5.18 -1.27
CA ALA A 177 -7.34 -6.05 -1.10
C ALA A 177 -6.91 -7.46 -1.44
N ARG A 178 -7.34 -8.41 -0.63
CA ARG A 178 -6.99 -9.81 -0.81
C ARG A 178 -8.22 -10.58 -1.25
N ASN A 179 -7.99 -11.54 -2.10
CA ASN A 179 -8.95 -12.59 -2.27
C ASN A 179 -8.91 -13.50 -1.03
N LEU A 180 -9.87 -13.34 -0.12
CA LEU A 180 -9.92 -14.14 1.11
C LEU A 180 -10.20 -15.62 0.83
N GLU A 181 -10.80 -15.97 -0.30
CA GLU A 181 -11.00 -17.37 -0.69
C GLU A 181 -9.73 -18.01 -1.25
N ALA A 182 -8.86 -17.21 -1.85
CA ALA A 182 -7.58 -17.64 -2.40
C ALA A 182 -6.46 -16.62 -2.08
N PRO A 183 -6.00 -16.55 -0.81
CA PRO A 183 -5.06 -15.53 -0.37
C PRO A 183 -3.71 -15.54 -1.09
N ARG A 184 -3.35 -16.66 -1.72
CA ARG A 184 -2.13 -16.82 -2.52
C ARG A 184 -2.27 -16.30 -3.95
N GLN A 185 -3.48 -16.06 -4.42
CA GLN A 185 -3.75 -15.68 -5.81
C GLN A 185 -3.35 -14.23 -6.11
N TRP A 186 -3.48 -13.33 -5.12
CA TRP A 186 -3.14 -11.93 -5.30
C TRP A 186 -2.19 -11.44 -4.20
N GLN A 187 -0.91 -11.39 -4.53
CA GLN A 187 0.14 -11.14 -3.55
C GLN A 187 1.10 -10.03 -3.94
N SER A 188 1.03 -9.54 -5.19
CA SER A 188 1.95 -8.52 -5.68
C SER A 188 1.29 -7.59 -6.70
N LEU A 189 2.00 -6.52 -7.08
CA LEU A 189 1.60 -5.62 -8.16
C LEU A 189 1.38 -6.34 -9.48
N TYR A 190 2.08 -7.46 -9.69
CA TYR A 190 1.99 -8.24 -10.92
C TYR A 190 0.73 -9.10 -11.01
N ASP A 191 0.06 -9.32 -9.88
CA ASP A 191 -1.16 -10.14 -9.79
C ASP A 191 -2.44 -9.30 -9.89
N GLN A 192 -2.34 -8.05 -10.35
CA GLN A 192 -3.51 -7.17 -10.49
C GLN A 192 -4.57 -7.77 -11.42
N PRO A 193 -5.87 -7.66 -11.06
CA PRO A 193 -6.93 -8.14 -11.90
C PRO A 193 -7.05 -7.31 -13.18
N GLU A 194 -7.21 -7.99 -14.30
CA GLU A 194 -7.61 -7.42 -15.57
C GLU A 194 -9.14 -7.43 -15.68
N ALA A 195 -9.73 -6.38 -16.21
CA ALA A 195 -11.18 -6.22 -16.18
C ALA A 195 -11.73 -5.52 -17.41
N ARG A 196 -13.00 -5.80 -17.72
CA ARG A 196 -13.78 -5.04 -18.71
C ARG A 196 -14.66 -4.03 -17.99
N THR A 197 -14.74 -2.80 -18.49
CA THR A 197 -15.65 -1.79 -17.95
C THR A 197 -17.09 -2.30 -18.00
N GLY A 198 -17.72 -2.38 -16.82
CA GLY A 198 -19.08 -2.91 -16.68
C GLY A 198 -19.20 -4.40 -16.98
N GLY A 199 -18.11 -5.14 -17.03
CA GLY A 199 -18.05 -6.55 -17.34
C GLY A 199 -17.24 -7.37 -16.33
N PRO A 200 -16.96 -8.65 -16.64
CA PRO A 200 -16.25 -9.53 -15.72
C PRO A 200 -14.77 -9.17 -15.61
N ILE A 201 -14.17 -9.59 -14.51
CA ILE A 201 -12.72 -9.74 -14.37
C ILE A 201 -12.28 -10.85 -15.33
N ILE A 202 -11.20 -10.63 -16.06
CA ILE A 202 -10.77 -11.51 -17.16
C ILE A 202 -9.56 -12.38 -16.84
N ASN A 203 -8.84 -12.11 -15.74
CA ASN A 203 -7.85 -13.02 -15.18
C ASN A 203 -8.41 -13.74 -13.95
N ASP A 204 -7.70 -14.75 -13.44
CA ASP A 204 -8.16 -15.64 -12.37
C ASP A 204 -8.33 -14.90 -11.04
N PHE A 205 -9.44 -14.17 -10.91
CA PHE A 205 -9.80 -13.50 -9.68
C PHE A 205 -11.20 -13.94 -9.21
N ALA A 206 -11.38 -14.22 -7.92
CA ALA A 206 -12.57 -14.87 -7.38
C ALA A 206 -13.84 -14.00 -7.36
N TYR A 207 -13.78 -12.73 -7.74
CA TYR A 207 -14.94 -11.85 -7.71
C TYR A 207 -15.56 -11.68 -9.10
N VAL A 208 -16.89 -11.74 -9.16
CA VAL A 208 -17.65 -11.50 -10.39
C VAL A 208 -17.90 -10.00 -10.55
N TRP A 209 -17.57 -9.47 -11.71
CA TRP A 209 -17.82 -8.09 -12.11
C TRP A 209 -19.14 -7.99 -12.93
N PRO A 210 -19.98 -6.94 -12.77
CA PRO A 210 -19.85 -5.83 -11.83
C PRO A 210 -20.21 -6.22 -10.40
N PHE A 211 -19.37 -5.83 -9.48
CA PHE A 211 -19.62 -6.01 -8.06
C PHE A 211 -20.42 -4.81 -7.53
N ASP A 212 -21.66 -5.04 -7.12
CA ASP A 212 -22.51 -3.98 -6.55
C ASP A 212 -22.26 -3.86 -5.04
N TRP A 213 -21.24 -3.12 -4.70
CA TRP A 213 -20.85 -2.84 -3.32
C TRP A 213 -21.92 -2.09 -2.49
N ARG A 214 -22.93 -1.47 -3.14
CA ARG A 214 -24.03 -0.79 -2.46
C ARG A 214 -25.12 -1.75 -1.98
N LYS A 215 -25.19 -2.92 -2.52
CA LYS A 215 -26.13 -3.95 -2.07
C LYS A 215 -25.59 -4.61 -0.84
N LYS A 216 -26.28 -4.45 0.28
CA LYS A 216 -25.99 -5.16 1.54
C LYS A 216 -26.20 -6.68 1.45
N GLU A 217 -26.77 -7.16 0.37
CA GLU A 217 -27.11 -8.55 0.15
C GLU A 217 -26.01 -9.22 -0.67
N ASP A 218 -25.43 -10.25 -0.08
CA ASP A 218 -24.56 -11.23 -0.70
C ASP A 218 -23.19 -10.73 -1.19
N THR A 219 -22.37 -10.26 -0.26
CA THR A 219 -20.95 -10.00 -0.49
C THR A 219 -20.08 -11.25 -0.32
N ARG A 220 -20.69 -12.45 -0.31
CA ARG A 220 -19.92 -13.68 -0.27
C ARG A 220 -19.10 -13.79 -1.55
N PRO A 221 -17.80 -14.14 -1.45
CA PRO A 221 -17.00 -14.49 -2.60
C PRO A 221 -17.76 -15.58 -3.38
N LEU A 222 -17.99 -15.32 -4.64
CA LEU A 222 -18.54 -16.34 -5.50
C LEU A 222 -17.46 -17.38 -5.74
N THR A 223 -17.85 -18.65 -5.81
CA THR A 223 -16.94 -19.71 -6.24
C THR A 223 -16.24 -19.26 -7.52
N PRO A 224 -14.92 -19.44 -7.66
CA PRO A 224 -14.19 -19.05 -8.84
C PRO A 224 -14.92 -19.51 -10.09
N VAL A 225 -15.42 -18.58 -10.88
CA VAL A 225 -15.98 -18.92 -12.19
C VAL A 225 -14.81 -18.86 -13.14
N SER A 226 -14.30 -20.02 -13.53
CA SER A 226 -13.40 -20.11 -14.67
C SER A 226 -14.16 -19.61 -15.90
N LEU A 227 -13.92 -18.37 -16.28
CA LEU A 227 -14.56 -17.74 -17.43
C LEU A 227 -13.87 -18.07 -18.75
N ILE A 228 -12.78 -18.80 -18.71
CA ILE A 228 -12.04 -19.29 -19.88
C ILE A 228 -12.12 -20.80 -19.84
N GLY A 229 -12.50 -21.39 -20.98
CA GLY A 229 -12.66 -22.81 -21.12
C GLY A 229 -11.47 -23.61 -20.58
N SER A 230 -11.73 -24.77 -20.10
CA SER A 230 -10.99 -25.72 -19.29
C SER A 230 -9.60 -26.17 -19.75
N ASP A 231 -8.92 -25.40 -20.58
CA ASP A 231 -7.63 -25.77 -21.19
C ASP A 231 -6.41 -25.00 -20.62
N LEU A 232 -6.62 -24.13 -19.63
CA LEU A 232 -5.48 -23.63 -18.87
C LEU A 232 -5.05 -24.71 -17.88
N PRO A 233 -3.73 -25.02 -17.81
CA PRO A 233 -3.24 -25.97 -16.83
C PRO A 233 -3.69 -25.48 -15.45
N GLU A 234 -4.39 -26.35 -14.74
CA GLU A 234 -4.69 -26.18 -13.33
C GLU A 234 -3.40 -25.68 -12.65
N ILE A 235 -3.42 -24.44 -12.17
CA ILE A 235 -2.33 -23.93 -11.36
C ILE A 235 -2.42 -24.73 -10.07
N GLN A 236 -1.81 -25.90 -10.08
CA GLN A 236 -1.58 -26.65 -8.87
C GLN A 236 -0.84 -25.68 -7.95
N ALA A 237 -1.46 -25.34 -6.84
CA ALA A 237 -0.79 -24.69 -5.75
C ALA A 237 0.49 -25.50 -5.50
N ALA A 238 1.61 -25.01 -5.99
CA ALA A 238 2.88 -25.65 -5.77
C ALA A 238 3.12 -25.57 -4.27
N SER A 239 2.79 -26.62 -3.56
CA SER A 239 3.37 -26.85 -2.25
C SER A 239 4.86 -26.87 -2.49
N SER A 240 5.54 -25.79 -2.11
CA SER A 240 6.98 -25.65 -2.29
C SER A 240 7.67 -26.59 -1.30
N THR A 241 7.78 -27.84 -1.70
CA THR A 241 8.54 -28.88 -0.97
C THR A 241 10.01 -28.89 -1.37
N GLY A 242 10.51 -27.81 -1.96
CA GLY A 242 11.94 -27.63 -2.22
C GLY A 242 12.71 -27.40 -0.91
N PRO A 243 13.99 -27.79 -0.86
CA PRO A 243 14.84 -27.49 0.30
C PRO A 243 14.91 -25.97 0.51
N LEU A 244 14.76 -25.53 1.77
CA LEU A 244 14.90 -24.12 2.14
C LEU A 244 16.32 -23.64 1.84
N VAL A 245 16.42 -22.41 1.32
CA VAL A 245 17.69 -21.81 0.90
C VAL A 245 18.25 -20.93 2.02
N ALA A 246 19.57 -20.87 2.13
CA ALA A 246 20.28 -19.96 3.01
C ALA A 246 21.11 -18.94 2.20
N SER A 247 21.20 -17.73 2.70
CA SER A 247 22.08 -16.68 2.23
C SER A 247 23.06 -16.27 3.34
N PRO A 248 24.13 -15.51 3.05
CA PRO A 248 25.03 -15.00 4.09
C PRO A 248 24.33 -14.12 5.14
N ALA A 249 23.22 -13.50 4.80
CA ALA A 249 22.47 -12.60 5.66
C ALA A 249 21.37 -13.30 6.46
N GLY A 250 20.87 -14.46 5.99
CA GLY A 250 19.76 -15.16 6.64
C GLY A 250 19.31 -16.40 5.92
N ARG A 251 18.10 -16.86 6.23
CA ARG A 251 17.53 -18.09 5.67
C ARG A 251 16.10 -17.91 5.21
N GLN A 252 15.72 -18.66 4.21
CA GLN A 252 14.34 -18.86 3.82
C GLN A 252 13.65 -19.70 4.90
N VAL A 253 12.47 -19.26 5.36
CA VAL A 253 11.64 -19.99 6.32
C VAL A 253 10.39 -20.57 5.67
N MET A 254 10.05 -20.06 4.49
CA MET A 254 8.98 -20.61 3.66
C MET A 254 9.27 -20.26 2.21
N GLY A 255 9.20 -21.25 1.33
CA GLY A 255 9.41 -21.08 -0.11
C GLY A 255 8.12 -20.91 -0.89
N GLY A 256 8.23 -20.60 -2.20
CA GLY A 256 7.11 -20.52 -3.14
C GLY A 256 6.28 -19.25 -3.02
N ASP A 257 5.08 -19.31 -3.59
CA ASP A 257 4.14 -18.18 -3.73
C ASP A 257 3.40 -17.82 -2.43
N CYS A 258 4.06 -17.88 -1.31
CA CYS A 258 3.59 -17.45 0.00
C CYS A 258 4.42 -16.23 0.43
N CYS A 259 4.00 -15.39 1.14
CA CYS A 259 2.81 -14.87 1.79
C CYS A 259 3.02 -13.37 1.93
N THR A 260 2.03 -12.54 1.71
CA THR A 260 2.16 -11.09 1.87
C THR A 260 1.80 -10.64 3.28
N GLN A 261 2.28 -9.45 3.65
CA GLN A 261 2.01 -8.80 4.93
C GLN A 261 2.36 -9.68 6.16
N PRO A 262 3.57 -10.25 6.20
CA PRO A 262 3.99 -11.02 7.35
C PRO A 262 4.10 -10.15 8.60
N TYR A 263 3.85 -10.75 9.75
CA TYR A 263 4.04 -10.09 11.04
C TYR A 263 4.57 -11.09 12.07
N TRP A 264 5.25 -10.57 13.07
CA TRP A 264 5.81 -11.40 14.14
C TRP A 264 4.80 -11.68 15.24
N ASN A 265 4.89 -12.85 15.87
CA ASN A 265 4.30 -13.04 17.18
C ASN A 265 5.08 -12.22 18.23
N LYS A 266 4.48 -12.04 19.40
CA LYS A 266 5.03 -11.19 20.47
C LYS A 266 6.42 -11.66 20.94
N ASP A 267 6.68 -12.97 20.89
CA ASP A 267 7.89 -13.59 21.42
C ASP A 267 9.02 -13.70 20.38
N SER A 268 8.85 -13.15 19.18
CA SER A 268 9.85 -13.17 18.10
C SER A 268 10.28 -14.58 17.62
N THR A 269 9.47 -15.59 17.91
CA THR A 269 9.75 -16.99 17.56
C THR A 269 9.04 -17.45 16.30
N GLN A 270 7.99 -16.73 15.88
CA GLN A 270 7.13 -17.14 14.78
C GLN A 270 6.77 -15.96 13.88
N VAL A 271 6.84 -16.16 12.58
CA VAL A 271 6.28 -15.23 11.59
C VAL A 271 4.91 -15.71 11.19
N ARG A 272 3.93 -14.83 11.25
CA ARG A 272 2.51 -15.08 10.96
C ARG A 272 2.06 -14.35 9.71
N PHE A 273 1.09 -14.93 9.03
CA PHE A 273 0.53 -14.41 7.78
C PHE A 273 -0.86 -14.99 7.52
N LEU A 274 -1.63 -14.31 6.68
CA LEU A 274 -2.89 -14.83 6.18
C LEU A 274 -2.59 -15.83 5.07
N ASP A 275 -3.16 -17.05 5.16
CA ASP A 275 -2.99 -18.08 4.14
C ASP A 275 -4.19 -19.04 4.07
N ARG A 276 -4.23 -19.77 2.98
CA ARG A 276 -4.97 -20.98 2.72
C ARG A 276 -4.13 -21.85 1.80
N PRO A 277 -3.26 -22.71 2.34
CA PRO A 277 -2.25 -23.44 1.57
C PRO A 277 -2.80 -24.27 0.43
N ASP A 278 -3.98 -24.86 0.60
CA ASP A 278 -4.70 -25.65 -0.39
C ASP A 278 -6.23 -25.59 -0.15
N ALA A 279 -7.01 -26.15 -1.07
CA ALA A 279 -8.47 -26.13 -0.99
C ALA A 279 -9.05 -26.90 0.22
N GLY A 280 -8.31 -27.82 0.80
CA GLY A 280 -8.70 -28.57 2.00
C GLY A 280 -8.30 -27.91 3.30
N SER A 281 -7.45 -26.91 3.24
CA SER A 281 -6.95 -26.17 4.40
C SER A 281 -7.91 -25.04 4.81
N PRO A 282 -8.00 -24.72 6.11
CA PRO A 282 -8.78 -23.58 6.57
C PRO A 282 -8.14 -22.26 6.11
N LEU A 283 -8.99 -21.32 5.70
CA LEU A 283 -8.57 -19.92 5.58
C LEU A 283 -8.31 -19.35 6.97
N GLY A 284 -7.20 -18.66 7.16
CA GLY A 284 -6.92 -18.01 8.43
C GLY A 284 -5.47 -17.56 8.58
N ILE A 285 -5.12 -17.28 9.81
CA ILE A 285 -3.75 -16.96 10.18
C ILE A 285 -2.96 -18.26 10.35
N TRP A 286 -1.87 -18.33 9.64
CA TRP A 286 -0.87 -19.38 9.71
C TRP A 286 0.43 -18.80 10.27
N GLY A 287 1.29 -19.62 10.81
CA GLY A 287 2.58 -19.21 11.35
C GLY A 287 3.66 -20.23 11.11
N VAL A 288 4.87 -19.77 10.83
CA VAL A 288 6.06 -20.60 10.70
C VAL A 288 7.00 -20.30 11.85
N ASP A 289 7.48 -21.36 12.54
CA ASP A 289 8.50 -21.25 13.57
C ASP A 289 9.85 -20.94 12.92
N VAL A 290 10.47 -19.83 13.31
CA VAL A 290 11.74 -19.43 12.71
C VAL A 290 12.93 -20.25 13.25
N GLY A 291 12.77 -20.96 14.35
CA GLY A 291 13.75 -21.88 14.89
C GLY A 291 13.72 -23.25 14.24
N GLN A 292 12.55 -23.65 13.73
CA GLN A 292 12.29 -24.97 13.11
C GLN A 292 11.45 -24.83 11.84
N PRO A 293 11.91 -24.08 10.83
CA PRO A 293 11.12 -23.79 9.63
C PRO A 293 10.80 -25.04 8.81
N GLU A 294 11.57 -26.11 8.94
CA GLU A 294 11.35 -27.40 8.29
C GLU A 294 10.05 -28.09 8.75
N THR A 295 9.46 -27.69 9.88
CA THR A 295 8.16 -28.22 10.34
C THR A 295 7.01 -27.68 9.51
N GLY A 296 7.26 -26.65 8.67
CA GLY A 296 6.28 -25.98 7.85
C GLY A 296 5.32 -25.09 8.63
N PRO A 297 4.43 -24.38 7.93
CA PRO A 297 3.47 -23.48 8.55
C PRO A 297 2.41 -24.25 9.33
N GLN A 298 2.05 -23.72 10.49
CA GLN A 298 1.02 -24.26 11.37
C GLN A 298 -0.19 -23.32 11.37
N PHE A 299 -1.39 -23.88 11.33
CA PHE A 299 -2.61 -23.12 11.47
C PHE A 299 -2.76 -22.54 12.88
N ILE A 300 -3.04 -21.25 12.99
CA ILE A 300 -3.18 -20.53 14.26
C ILE A 300 -4.66 -20.26 14.58
N THR A 301 -5.39 -19.62 13.64
CA THR A 301 -6.78 -19.26 13.87
C THR A 301 -7.47 -18.85 12.56
N GLU A 302 -8.76 -19.14 12.46
CA GLU A 302 -9.63 -18.64 11.39
C GLU A 302 -10.12 -17.20 11.64
N ARG A 303 -9.91 -16.66 12.83
CA ARG A 303 -10.40 -15.35 13.24
C ARG A 303 -9.55 -14.25 12.63
N LEU A 304 -10.13 -13.55 11.65
CA LEU A 304 -9.52 -12.43 10.95
C LEU A 304 -10.11 -11.14 11.49
N GLY A 305 -9.25 -10.25 11.99
CA GLY A 305 -9.68 -8.97 12.55
C GLY A 305 -8.54 -8.21 13.21
N ILE A 306 -8.89 -7.12 13.85
CA ILE A 306 -7.94 -6.28 14.60
C ILE A 306 -7.97 -6.75 16.06
N TYR A 307 -6.83 -7.19 16.57
CA TYR A 307 -6.71 -7.59 17.97
C TYR A 307 -6.39 -6.41 18.87
N SER A 308 -6.94 -6.42 20.08
CA SER A 308 -6.52 -5.48 21.12
C SER A 308 -5.06 -5.72 21.54
N PRO A 309 -4.34 -4.72 22.05
CA PRO A 309 -2.93 -4.84 22.46
C PRO A 309 -2.64 -5.99 23.41
N ASP A 310 -3.59 -6.35 24.29
CA ASP A 310 -3.48 -7.47 25.23
C ASP A 310 -4.01 -8.80 24.68
N ASN A 311 -4.54 -8.80 23.41
CA ASN A 311 -5.21 -9.92 22.77
C ASN A 311 -6.47 -10.43 23.49
N ALA A 312 -7.07 -9.63 24.37
CA ALA A 312 -8.30 -10.01 25.05
C ALA A 312 -9.55 -9.84 24.18
N TYR A 313 -9.46 -9.01 23.14
CA TYR A 313 -10.55 -8.71 22.23
C TYR A 313 -10.10 -8.76 20.77
N ILE A 314 -11.07 -9.03 19.88
CA ILE A 314 -10.90 -8.92 18.44
C ILE A 314 -12.05 -8.08 17.86
N ALA A 315 -11.74 -7.19 16.93
CA ALA A 315 -12.70 -6.40 16.16
C ALA A 315 -12.73 -6.87 14.72
N TYR A 316 -13.90 -7.12 14.17
CA TYR A 316 -14.10 -7.48 12.77
C TYR A 316 -15.43 -6.93 12.23
N PRO A 317 -15.52 -6.64 10.91
CA PRO A 317 -16.76 -6.15 10.31
C PRO A 317 -17.77 -7.28 10.14
N ASP A 318 -19.04 -7.04 10.54
CA ASP A 318 -20.19 -7.82 10.05
C ASP A 318 -20.83 -7.03 8.90
N GLN A 319 -20.46 -7.40 7.69
CA GLN A 319 -20.94 -6.72 6.49
C GLN A 319 -22.44 -6.90 6.27
N SER A 320 -23.03 -8.00 6.75
CA SER A 320 -24.47 -8.25 6.58
C SER A 320 -25.32 -7.26 7.39
N LYS A 321 -24.79 -6.80 8.52
CA LYS A 321 -25.46 -5.85 9.41
C LYS A 321 -24.94 -4.42 9.26
N GLY A 322 -23.79 -4.22 8.62
CA GLY A 322 -23.14 -2.92 8.50
C GLY A 322 -22.55 -2.40 9.81
N VAL A 323 -22.14 -3.31 10.71
CA VAL A 323 -21.59 -2.98 12.03
C VAL A 323 -20.20 -3.57 12.22
N THR A 324 -19.47 -3.05 13.17
CA THR A 324 -18.27 -3.72 13.71
C THR A 324 -18.67 -4.57 14.91
N VAL A 325 -18.22 -5.82 14.90
CA VAL A 325 -18.36 -6.73 16.03
C VAL A 325 -17.08 -6.69 16.84
N ILE A 326 -17.21 -6.47 18.16
CA ILE A 326 -16.14 -6.70 19.12
C ILE A 326 -16.43 -8.02 19.82
N GLU A 327 -15.48 -8.94 19.83
CA GLU A 327 -15.59 -10.23 20.51
C GLU A 327 -14.54 -10.32 21.62
N ARG A 328 -14.96 -10.70 22.83
CA ARG A 328 -14.05 -11.04 23.93
C ARG A 328 -13.55 -12.47 23.76
N MET A 329 -12.22 -12.62 23.66
CA MET A 329 -11.60 -13.90 23.33
C MET A 329 -11.77 -14.97 24.42
N ALA A 330 -11.99 -14.56 25.68
CA ALA A 330 -12.08 -15.48 26.82
C ALA A 330 -13.34 -16.35 26.83
N ASP A 331 -14.46 -15.82 26.38
CA ASP A 331 -15.78 -16.47 26.48
C ASP A 331 -16.64 -16.31 25.21
N GLY A 332 -16.13 -15.61 24.19
CA GLY A 332 -16.83 -15.40 22.92
C GLY A 332 -18.00 -14.43 23.02
N GLN A 333 -18.11 -13.64 24.10
CA GLN A 333 -19.14 -12.59 24.18
C GLN A 333 -18.89 -11.52 23.13
N THR A 334 -19.94 -11.11 22.42
CA THR A 334 -19.88 -10.13 21.34
C THR A 334 -20.70 -8.89 21.63
N TRP A 335 -20.27 -7.76 21.06
CA TRP A 335 -20.99 -6.48 21.01
C TRP A 335 -20.97 -5.96 19.59
N GLU A 336 -22.11 -5.45 19.13
CA GLU A 336 -22.27 -4.84 17.82
C GLU A 336 -22.21 -3.32 17.97
N ILE A 337 -21.28 -2.68 17.26
CA ILE A 337 -21.04 -1.24 17.38
C ILE A 337 -21.18 -0.62 15.99
N ASP A 338 -22.04 0.39 15.89
CA ASP A 338 -22.14 1.20 14.68
C ASP A 338 -20.94 2.14 14.57
N THR A 339 -19.89 1.66 13.93
CA THR A 339 -18.73 2.47 13.57
C THR A 339 -18.88 3.11 12.19
N GLN A 340 -20.08 3.15 11.64
CA GLN A 340 -20.35 3.52 10.25
C GLN A 340 -19.51 2.71 9.28
N GLU A 341 -19.42 1.39 9.56
CA GLU A 341 -18.64 0.42 8.80
C GLU A 341 -17.11 0.71 8.76
N ARG A 342 -16.59 1.57 9.65
CA ARG A 342 -15.15 1.87 9.74
C ARG A 342 -14.46 0.92 10.72
N SER A 343 -13.25 0.50 10.36
CA SER A 343 -12.44 -0.32 11.25
C SER A 343 -11.99 0.48 12.47
N PRO A 344 -12.31 0.03 13.69
CA PRO A 344 -11.86 0.71 14.89
C PRO A 344 -10.40 0.38 15.21
N ASN A 345 -9.78 1.23 16.01
CA ASN A 345 -8.51 0.96 16.67
C ASN A 345 -8.75 0.81 18.17
N PHE A 346 -8.15 -0.20 18.79
CA PHE A 346 -8.18 -0.32 20.25
C PHE A 346 -7.32 0.74 20.93
N THR A 347 -7.74 1.17 22.11
CA THR A 347 -6.87 1.99 22.98
C THR A 347 -5.67 1.18 23.45
N PRO A 348 -4.52 1.82 23.79
CA PRO A 348 -3.32 1.12 24.24
C PRO A 348 -3.52 0.24 25.50
N ASP A 349 -4.52 0.57 26.33
CA ASP A 349 -4.88 -0.20 27.52
C ASP A 349 -5.96 -1.26 27.25
N SER A 350 -6.37 -1.45 25.99
CA SER A 350 -7.40 -2.40 25.54
C SER A 350 -8.80 -2.19 26.13
N LYS A 351 -9.07 -1.03 26.75
CA LYS A 351 -10.35 -0.75 27.42
C LYS A 351 -11.34 0.02 26.58
N GLY A 352 -10.91 0.56 25.47
CA GLY A 352 -11.75 1.35 24.57
C GLY A 352 -11.44 1.12 23.12
N ILE A 353 -12.29 1.68 22.28
CA ILE A 353 -12.16 1.69 20.82
C ILE A 353 -12.29 3.11 20.29
N LEU A 354 -11.52 3.40 19.25
CA LEU A 354 -11.49 4.66 18.53
C LEU A 354 -11.79 4.42 17.06
N TRP A 355 -12.67 5.23 16.47
CA TRP A 355 -12.91 5.18 15.04
C TRP A 355 -13.12 6.58 14.46
N THR A 356 -12.81 6.74 13.18
CA THR A 356 -13.12 7.94 12.41
C THR A 356 -14.30 7.65 11.49
N ALA A 357 -15.30 8.51 11.51
CA ALA A 357 -16.45 8.44 10.61
C ALA A 357 -16.57 9.72 9.80
N TYR A 358 -17.12 9.63 8.59
CA TYR A 358 -17.33 10.78 7.70
C TYR A 358 -18.50 10.53 6.75
N ASP A 359 -19.04 11.62 6.22
CA ASP A 359 -20.11 11.58 5.23
C ASP A 359 -19.56 11.18 3.87
N ASP A 360 -19.90 9.96 3.43
CA ASP A 360 -19.46 9.41 2.15
C ASP A 360 -20.08 10.13 0.93
N ASP A 361 -21.22 10.81 1.11
CA ASP A 361 -21.89 11.54 0.04
C ASP A 361 -21.25 12.92 -0.22
N ALA A 362 -20.48 13.43 0.73
CA ALA A 362 -19.79 14.69 0.56
C ALA A 362 -18.56 14.54 -0.35
N PRO A 363 -18.23 15.53 -1.20
CA PRO A 363 -16.97 15.55 -1.93
C PRO A 363 -15.77 15.40 -0.98
N SER A 364 -14.75 14.65 -1.39
CA SER A 364 -13.61 14.29 -0.54
C SER A 364 -12.93 15.48 0.13
N ASP A 365 -12.95 16.65 -0.52
CA ASP A 365 -12.30 17.86 -0.02
C ASP A 365 -13.11 18.64 0.99
N ASN A 366 -14.42 18.39 1.06
CA ASN A 366 -15.37 19.04 1.97
C ASN A 366 -15.91 18.10 3.06
N ARG A 367 -15.41 16.87 3.13
CA ARG A 367 -15.87 15.92 4.15
C ARG A 367 -15.50 16.39 5.54
N GLU A 368 -16.50 16.49 6.39
CA GLU A 368 -16.29 16.58 7.83
C GLU A 368 -16.04 15.18 8.37
N GLU A 369 -14.99 15.03 9.12
CA GLU A 369 -14.63 13.81 9.82
C GLU A 369 -14.95 13.94 11.28
N THR A 370 -15.44 12.87 11.88
CA THR A 370 -15.73 12.78 13.30
C THR A 370 -14.89 11.68 13.92
N LEU A 371 -14.17 12.01 14.96
CA LEU A 371 -13.38 11.06 15.75
C LEU A 371 -14.15 10.68 17.01
N TRP A 372 -14.43 9.40 17.15
CA TRP A 372 -15.21 8.84 18.25
C TRP A 372 -14.36 7.95 19.14
N LEU A 373 -14.67 7.94 20.42
CA LEU A 373 -14.11 7.03 21.41
C LEU A 373 -15.25 6.44 22.24
N ALA A 374 -15.22 5.13 22.46
CA ALA A 374 -16.14 4.42 23.33
C ALA A 374 -15.40 3.41 24.21
N ASP A 375 -16.06 2.88 25.21
CA ASP A 375 -15.59 1.71 25.93
C ASP A 375 -15.54 0.51 24.97
N VAL A 376 -14.78 -0.53 25.31
CA VAL A 376 -14.55 -1.67 24.41
C VAL A 376 -15.83 -2.42 24.03
N ASP A 377 -16.87 -2.34 24.86
CA ASP A 377 -18.18 -2.91 24.60
C ASP A 377 -19.12 -1.96 23.82
N GLY A 378 -18.62 -0.81 23.38
CA GLY A 378 -19.38 0.22 22.68
C GLY A 378 -20.18 1.15 23.57
N SER A 379 -20.19 0.94 24.90
CA SER A 379 -20.84 1.85 25.82
C SER A 379 -20.11 3.19 25.93
N ASN A 380 -20.80 4.21 26.41
CA ASN A 380 -20.28 5.56 26.64
C ASN A 380 -19.62 6.21 25.39
N PRO A 381 -20.22 6.13 24.19
CA PRO A 381 -19.62 6.74 23.00
C PRO A 381 -19.57 8.26 23.16
N ARG A 382 -18.43 8.85 22.84
CA ARG A 382 -18.22 10.29 22.88
C ARG A 382 -17.51 10.79 21.65
N LEU A 383 -17.98 11.90 21.13
CA LEU A 383 -17.33 12.64 20.06
C LEU A 383 -16.10 13.37 20.64
N LEU A 384 -14.91 13.04 20.12
CA LEU A 384 -13.65 13.70 20.52
C LEU A 384 -13.34 14.92 19.67
N LEU A 385 -13.60 14.79 18.38
CA LEU A 385 -13.27 15.80 17.38
C LEU A 385 -14.28 15.76 16.24
N LYS A 386 -14.69 16.92 15.76
CA LYS A 386 -15.36 17.11 14.49
C LYS A 386 -14.57 18.14 13.70
N ASP A 387 -13.98 17.73 12.61
CA ASP A 387 -13.05 18.55 11.84
C ASP A 387 -12.97 18.10 10.38
N ARG A 388 -12.33 18.87 9.55
CA ARG A 388 -12.03 18.48 8.17
C ARG A 388 -10.67 17.84 8.11
N ARG A 389 -10.58 16.57 7.63
CA ARG A 389 -9.34 15.87 7.34
C ARG A 389 -8.29 15.93 8.47
N SER A 390 -8.72 15.50 9.65
CA SER A 390 -7.84 15.35 10.82
C SER A 390 -7.58 13.88 11.11
N ASP A 391 -6.47 13.37 10.62
CA ASP A 391 -6.11 11.96 10.75
C ASP A 391 -5.41 11.67 12.08
N PRO A 392 -5.85 10.66 12.85
CA PRO A 392 -5.11 10.16 14.00
C PRO A 392 -3.75 9.59 13.58
N VAL A 393 -2.68 10.06 14.23
CA VAL A 393 -1.32 9.60 13.98
C VAL A 393 -0.88 8.58 15.03
N ALA A 394 -1.06 8.91 16.32
CA ALA A 394 -0.66 8.01 17.39
C ALA A 394 -1.24 8.41 18.75
N TRP A 395 -1.34 7.42 19.61
CA TRP A 395 -1.55 7.62 21.05
C TRP A 395 -0.26 8.14 21.70
N LEU A 396 -0.40 9.13 22.57
CA LEU A 396 0.68 9.68 23.38
C LEU A 396 0.42 9.39 24.86
N ALA A 397 1.47 9.52 25.69
CA ALA A 397 1.32 9.41 27.14
C ALA A 397 0.36 10.48 27.71
N GLY A 398 -0.28 10.18 28.84
CA GLY A 398 -1.14 11.14 29.56
C GLY A 398 -2.48 11.39 28.88
N ASN A 399 -3.10 10.37 28.32
CA ASN A 399 -4.43 10.44 27.70
C ASN A 399 -4.50 11.50 26.59
N LYS A 400 -3.52 11.49 25.70
CA LYS A 400 -3.37 12.41 24.57
C LYS A 400 -3.22 11.66 23.26
N MET A 401 -3.55 12.33 22.17
CA MET A 401 -3.38 11.81 20.82
C MET A 401 -2.66 12.85 19.95
N LEU A 402 -1.75 12.38 19.11
CA LEU A 402 -1.16 13.16 18.02
C LEU A 402 -2.03 13.01 16.79
N LEU A 403 -2.39 14.13 16.17
CA LEU A 403 -3.17 14.17 14.92
C LEU A 403 -2.46 15.07 13.90
N ALA A 404 -2.77 14.81 12.64
CA ALA A 404 -2.35 15.64 11.51
C ALA A 404 -3.59 16.20 10.81
N ARG A 405 -3.75 17.52 10.79
CA ARG A 405 -4.84 18.23 10.10
C ARG A 405 -4.35 18.83 8.82
N ARG A 406 -5.08 18.61 7.72
CA ARG A 406 -4.78 19.26 6.46
C ARG A 406 -5.12 20.76 6.51
N VAL A 407 -4.22 21.58 5.99
CA VAL A 407 -4.43 23.02 5.84
C VAL A 407 -5.34 23.26 4.61
N PRO A 408 -6.46 23.99 4.74
CA PRO A 408 -7.33 24.29 3.60
C PRO A 408 -6.58 24.99 2.47
N GLY A 409 -6.79 24.56 1.23
CA GLY A 409 -6.16 25.15 0.05
C GLY A 409 -4.64 24.93 -0.07
N SER A 410 -4.10 23.98 0.72
CA SER A 410 -2.69 23.62 0.70
C SER A 410 -2.51 22.10 0.84
N SER A 411 -1.37 21.58 0.41
CA SER A 411 -0.95 20.22 0.72
C SER A 411 -0.38 20.07 2.13
N ASP A 412 -0.14 21.18 2.84
CA ASP A 412 0.44 21.19 4.17
C ASP A 412 -0.47 20.55 5.22
N GLN A 413 0.14 20.11 6.30
CA GLN A 413 -0.54 19.56 7.47
C GLN A 413 -0.05 20.22 8.74
N THR A 414 -0.99 20.50 9.65
CA THR A 414 -0.68 20.94 11.01
C THR A 414 -0.66 19.73 11.93
N LEU A 415 0.47 19.46 12.57
CA LEU A 415 0.56 18.53 13.69
C LEU A 415 0.02 19.18 14.95
N PHE A 416 -0.88 18.52 15.64
CA PHE A 416 -1.40 18.98 16.92
C PHE A 416 -1.66 17.82 17.89
N ILE A 417 -1.67 18.13 19.17
CA ILE A 417 -2.00 17.20 20.25
C ILE A 417 -3.41 17.49 20.71
N LEU A 418 -4.24 16.44 20.72
CA LEU A 418 -5.59 16.42 21.30
C LEU A 418 -5.53 15.80 22.70
N SER A 419 -5.96 16.52 23.71
CA SER A 419 -6.20 16.00 25.05
C SER A 419 -7.56 15.31 25.08
N LEU A 420 -7.58 14.02 25.39
CA LEU A 420 -8.81 13.21 25.36
C LEU A 420 -9.70 13.43 26.59
N SER A 421 -9.19 14.12 27.63
CA SER A 421 -9.96 14.40 28.86
C SER A 421 -10.84 15.65 28.73
N ASP A 422 -10.35 16.68 28.04
CA ASP A 422 -11.00 18.00 27.97
C ASP A 422 -11.18 18.54 26.54
N GLY A 423 -10.75 17.77 25.53
CA GLY A 423 -10.87 18.15 24.11
C GLY A 423 -9.91 19.28 23.68
N ARG A 424 -8.99 19.71 24.55
CA ARG A 424 -8.07 20.80 24.24
C ARG A 424 -7.09 20.39 23.16
N GLN A 425 -6.94 21.24 22.14
CA GLN A 425 -5.98 21.08 21.06
C GLN A 425 -4.76 21.98 21.30
N THR A 426 -3.58 21.46 21.05
CA THR A 426 -2.31 22.19 21.11
C THR A 426 -1.56 21.97 19.82
N GLU A 427 -1.46 22.99 18.98
CA GLU A 427 -0.69 22.93 17.74
C GLU A 427 0.80 22.86 18.05
N LEU A 428 1.51 21.98 17.33
CA LEU A 428 2.96 21.81 17.42
C LEU A 428 3.66 22.59 16.33
N LEU A 429 3.36 22.28 15.07
CA LEU A 429 3.95 22.94 13.91
C LEU A 429 3.18 22.58 12.63
N GLN A 430 3.31 23.43 11.61
CA GLN A 430 2.83 23.16 10.26
C GLN A 430 3.99 22.64 9.41
N LEU A 431 3.74 21.63 8.63
CA LEU A 431 4.72 20.92 7.78
C LEU A 431 4.13 20.67 6.40
N PRO A 432 4.97 20.54 5.36
CA PRO A 432 4.55 19.99 4.08
C PRO A 432 3.88 18.62 4.28
N GLN A 433 3.08 18.17 3.32
CA GLN A 433 2.35 16.91 3.42
C GLN A 433 3.27 15.74 3.84
N MET A 434 3.07 15.28 5.06
CA MET A 434 3.80 14.16 5.63
C MET A 434 3.19 12.84 5.16
N ARG A 435 4.05 11.85 4.92
CA ARG A 435 3.65 10.50 4.52
C ARG A 435 4.37 9.46 5.37
N SER A 436 3.77 8.28 5.52
CA SER A 436 4.35 7.12 6.24
C SER A 436 4.87 7.46 7.64
N LEU A 437 4.06 8.18 8.41
CA LEU A 437 4.41 8.59 9.77
C LEU A 437 4.65 7.35 10.65
N ALA A 438 5.80 7.30 11.31
CA ALA A 438 6.15 6.22 12.24
C ALA A 438 6.80 6.80 13.51
N LEU A 439 6.25 6.44 14.68
CA LEU A 439 6.79 6.84 15.97
C LEU A 439 7.65 5.75 16.57
N SER A 440 8.71 6.15 17.29
CA SER A 440 9.43 5.27 18.20
C SER A 440 8.49 4.75 19.30
N ASP A 441 8.81 3.61 19.91
CA ASP A 441 7.92 2.97 20.89
C ASP A 441 7.67 3.85 22.12
N ASP A 442 8.67 4.64 22.55
CA ASP A 442 8.55 5.63 23.63
C ASP A 442 7.84 6.93 23.22
N ARG A 443 7.39 7.02 21.95
CA ARG A 443 6.70 8.18 21.37
C ARG A 443 7.52 9.48 21.35
N ARG A 444 8.81 9.39 21.45
CA ARG A 444 9.69 10.54 21.40
C ARG A 444 9.98 11.01 19.99
N TYR A 445 10.34 10.08 19.09
CA TYR A 445 10.74 10.39 17.74
C TYR A 445 9.64 10.05 16.74
N LEU A 446 9.30 11.03 15.88
CA LEU A 446 8.46 10.85 14.71
C LEU A 446 9.33 10.91 13.46
N VAL A 447 9.35 9.84 12.67
CA VAL A 447 9.91 9.84 11.33
C VAL A 447 8.79 9.87 10.30
N TYR A 448 8.99 10.64 9.24
CA TYR A 448 8.06 10.75 8.12
C TYR A 448 8.83 11.11 6.85
N TYR A 449 8.24 10.94 5.70
CA TYR A 449 8.80 11.50 4.49
C TYR A 449 7.90 12.57 3.88
N VAL A 450 8.54 13.53 3.21
CA VAL A 450 7.91 14.53 2.36
C VAL A 450 8.33 14.25 0.93
N SER A 451 7.39 14.26 0.03
CA SER A 451 7.64 14.07 -1.40
C SER A 451 6.71 14.97 -2.20
N LEU A 452 7.10 15.23 -3.45
CA LEU A 452 6.26 15.95 -4.40
C LEU A 452 6.13 17.46 -4.12
N GLN A 453 7.02 18.02 -3.31
CA GLN A 453 7.08 19.46 -3.15
C GLN A 453 7.81 20.10 -4.33
N PRO A 454 7.32 21.28 -4.80
CA PRO A 454 7.99 22.03 -5.87
C PRO A 454 9.45 22.40 -5.52
N ASP A 455 9.71 22.74 -4.26
CA ASP A 455 11.08 22.88 -3.75
C ASP A 455 11.64 21.49 -3.41
N SER A 456 12.56 21.02 -4.25
CA SER A 456 13.19 19.70 -4.05
C SER A 456 13.97 19.58 -2.73
N SER A 457 14.35 20.69 -2.09
CA SER A 457 15.03 20.68 -0.79
C SER A 457 14.12 20.20 0.33
N GLU A 458 12.81 20.36 0.21
CA GLU A 458 11.80 19.89 1.16
C GLU A 458 11.56 18.40 1.05
N ASN A 459 11.80 17.79 -0.12
CA ASN A 459 11.61 16.36 -0.33
C ASN A 459 12.69 15.55 0.39
N GLY A 460 12.28 14.44 1.02
CA GLY A 460 13.19 13.57 1.74
C GLY A 460 12.54 12.92 2.96
N THR A 461 13.33 12.18 3.72
CA THR A 461 12.93 11.62 5.02
C THR A 461 13.32 12.59 6.12
N TRP A 462 12.43 12.77 7.08
CA TRP A 462 12.57 13.74 8.15
C TRP A 462 12.34 13.10 9.52
N LEU A 463 13.03 13.59 10.52
CA LEU A 463 12.92 13.19 11.93
C LEU A 463 12.51 14.40 12.77
N LEU A 464 11.58 14.17 13.69
CA LEU A 464 11.10 15.18 14.64
C LEU A 464 11.21 14.63 16.07
N ASP A 465 11.91 15.33 16.97
CA ASP A 465 11.90 15.03 18.40
C ASP A 465 10.72 15.74 19.07
N LEU A 466 9.67 14.99 19.37
CA LEU A 466 8.43 15.50 19.97
C LEU A 466 8.60 15.93 21.44
N GLN A 467 9.69 15.54 22.11
CA GLN A 467 10.00 15.95 23.48
C GLN A 467 10.81 17.24 23.53
N SER A 468 11.30 17.73 22.38
CA SER A 468 11.95 19.04 22.31
C SER A 468 10.97 20.15 22.68
N ALA A 469 11.45 21.15 23.43
CA ALA A 469 10.65 22.33 23.76
C ALA A 469 10.20 23.12 22.53
N LYS A 470 10.95 23.00 21.43
CA LYS A 470 10.62 23.55 20.11
C LYS A 470 10.98 22.49 19.06
N PRO A 471 10.07 21.57 18.75
CA PRO A 471 10.33 20.55 17.75
C PRO A 471 10.72 21.16 16.41
N GLN A 472 11.84 20.72 15.84
CA GLN A 472 12.32 21.16 14.54
C GLN A 472 12.60 19.94 13.67
N PRO A 473 12.13 19.90 12.42
CA PRO A 473 12.41 18.80 11.51
C PRO A 473 13.90 18.72 11.17
N GLN A 474 14.47 17.53 11.29
CA GLN A 474 15.83 17.23 10.86
C GLN A 474 15.76 16.31 9.63
N LYS A 475 16.36 16.74 8.53
CA LYS A 475 16.43 15.92 7.31
C LYS A 475 17.40 14.77 7.51
N LEU A 476 16.95 13.56 7.18
CA LEU A 476 17.74 12.34 7.25
C LEU A 476 18.52 12.13 5.94
N PRO A 477 19.67 11.41 5.98
CA PRO A 477 20.53 11.25 4.81
C PRO A 477 20.05 10.18 3.82
N PHE A 478 18.80 9.75 3.90
CA PHE A 478 18.22 8.74 3.02
C PHE A 478 16.78 9.07 2.63
N PHE A 479 16.31 8.43 1.57
CA PHE A 479 14.91 8.36 1.18
C PHE A 479 14.58 6.91 0.85
N GLY A 480 13.50 6.36 1.44
CA GLY A 480 13.13 4.96 1.25
C GLY A 480 12.17 4.46 2.33
N ALA A 481 12.05 3.14 2.44
CA ALA A 481 11.25 2.51 3.48
C ALA A 481 11.99 2.51 4.83
N TYR A 482 11.26 2.62 5.92
CA TYR A 482 11.86 2.62 7.27
C TYR A 482 10.92 2.01 8.31
N ARG A 483 11.52 1.49 9.39
CA ARG A 483 10.82 0.98 10.58
C ARG A 483 11.68 1.16 11.82
N TRP A 484 11.07 1.47 12.94
CA TRP A 484 11.77 1.54 14.22
C TRP A 484 12.19 0.13 14.66
N ARG A 485 13.43 -0.01 15.09
CA ARG A 485 13.98 -1.20 15.73
C ARG A 485 13.76 -1.15 17.24
N ASP A 486 13.89 0.04 17.79
CA ASP A 486 13.66 0.40 19.19
C ASP A 486 13.45 1.91 19.34
N ASN A 487 13.59 2.45 20.54
CA ASN A 487 13.36 3.86 20.85
C ASN A 487 14.32 4.84 20.16
N GLU A 488 15.50 4.38 19.73
CA GLU A 488 16.54 5.24 19.16
C GLU A 488 17.03 4.78 17.79
N ARG A 489 16.83 3.49 17.43
CA ARG A 489 17.38 2.90 16.20
C ARG A 489 16.29 2.67 15.18
N LEU A 490 16.50 3.25 14.00
CA LEU A 490 15.62 3.12 12.84
C LEU A 490 16.33 2.28 11.77
N ILE A 491 15.70 1.20 11.31
CA ILE A 491 16.18 0.47 10.14
C ILE A 491 15.53 1.05 8.91
N TYR A 492 16.32 1.23 7.84
CA TYR A 492 15.83 1.74 6.59
C TYR A 492 16.39 0.99 5.38
N VAL A 493 15.61 1.01 4.29
CA VAL A 493 15.95 0.49 2.97
C VAL A 493 15.89 1.68 2.00
N PRO A 494 17.02 2.15 1.48
CA PRO A 494 17.03 3.27 0.54
C PRO A 494 16.36 2.89 -0.77
N MET A 495 15.60 3.82 -1.34
CA MET A 495 15.04 3.67 -2.67
C MET A 495 16.11 4.03 -3.70
N ASP A 496 16.71 3.03 -4.33
CA ASP A 496 17.62 3.17 -5.46
C ASP A 496 17.00 2.52 -6.69
N PRO A 497 16.58 3.30 -7.72
CA PRO A 497 15.96 2.75 -8.92
C PRO A 497 16.82 1.74 -9.68
N ASN A 498 18.14 1.79 -9.48
CA ASN A 498 19.09 0.91 -10.14
C ASN A 498 19.53 -0.28 -9.29
N ALA A 499 19.04 -0.39 -8.05
CA ALA A 499 19.42 -1.48 -7.19
C ALA A 499 18.92 -2.83 -7.76
N THR A 500 19.80 -3.82 -7.75
CA THR A 500 19.48 -5.22 -8.08
C THR A 500 19.10 -6.04 -6.87
N GLU A 501 19.38 -5.52 -5.67
CA GLU A 501 18.98 -6.06 -4.37
C GLU A 501 18.69 -4.92 -3.40
N HIS A 502 17.98 -5.20 -2.32
CA HIS A 502 17.71 -4.22 -1.29
C HIS A 502 18.70 -4.34 -0.12
N SER A 503 19.33 -3.23 0.22
CA SER A 503 20.27 -3.13 1.34
C SER A 503 19.60 -2.53 2.56
N PHE A 504 19.91 -3.08 3.73
CA PHE A 504 19.41 -2.58 5.00
C PHE A 504 20.46 -1.81 5.77
N PHE A 505 20.06 -0.66 6.29
CA PHE A 505 20.90 0.21 7.11
C PHE A 505 20.19 0.49 8.43
N GLU A 506 20.98 0.79 9.46
CA GLU A 506 20.50 1.29 10.75
C GLU A 506 20.93 2.74 10.94
N TYR A 507 20.00 3.58 11.34
CA TYR A 507 20.24 4.98 11.71
C TYR A 507 19.91 5.16 13.19
N ASN A 508 20.83 5.77 13.95
CA ASN A 508 20.58 6.13 15.34
C ASN A 508 20.08 7.56 15.44
N ALA A 509 18.85 7.76 15.88
CA ALA A 509 18.18 9.07 15.94
C ALA A 509 18.84 10.04 16.93
N ARG A 510 19.52 9.54 17.97
CA ARG A 510 20.18 10.35 18.96
C ARG A 510 21.57 10.81 18.52
N THR A 511 22.32 9.95 17.85
CA THR A 511 23.72 10.26 17.44
C THR A 511 23.85 10.73 16.00
N GLY A 512 22.84 10.52 15.16
CA GLY A 512 22.87 10.82 13.73
C GLY A 512 23.75 9.89 12.90
N GLN A 513 24.20 8.75 13.46
CA GLN A 513 25.08 7.81 12.77
C GLN A 513 24.30 6.75 12.02
N SER A 514 24.80 6.36 10.86
CA SER A 514 24.28 5.24 10.04
C SER A 514 25.33 4.15 9.90
N ARG A 515 24.85 2.87 9.87
CA ARG A 515 25.68 1.71 9.51
C ARG A 515 24.93 0.76 8.59
N SER A 516 25.65 0.03 7.75
CA SER A 516 25.07 -1.12 7.03
C SER A 516 24.84 -2.27 8.00
N LEU A 517 23.67 -2.92 7.92
CA LEU A 517 23.37 -4.14 8.69
C LEU A 517 23.94 -5.39 8.04
N PHE A 518 24.03 -5.39 6.72
CA PHE A 518 24.52 -6.53 5.93
C PHE A 518 25.56 -6.03 4.92
N PRO A 519 26.83 -5.80 5.34
CA PRO A 519 27.87 -5.22 4.46
C PRO A 519 28.18 -6.06 3.21
N GLY A 520 27.91 -7.38 3.25
CA GLY A 520 28.07 -8.27 2.11
C GLY A 520 26.86 -8.35 1.16
N GLY A 521 25.85 -7.50 1.38
CA GLY A 521 24.56 -7.58 0.69
C GLY A 521 23.63 -8.65 1.28
N THR A 522 22.37 -8.63 0.88
CA THR A 522 21.39 -9.65 1.26
C THR A 522 21.17 -10.67 0.15
N GLY A 523 21.43 -10.30 -1.08
CA GLY A 523 21.06 -11.06 -2.28
C GLY A 523 19.55 -11.08 -2.55
N LEU A 524 18.77 -10.25 -1.85
CA LEU A 524 17.31 -10.30 -1.86
C LEU A 524 16.69 -8.98 -2.32
N THR A 525 15.60 -9.08 -3.06
CA THR A 525 14.71 -7.98 -3.37
C THR A 525 13.44 -8.12 -2.54
N ILE A 526 13.05 -7.10 -1.81
CA ILE A 526 11.82 -7.08 -1.01
C ILE A 526 10.63 -6.90 -1.93
N ALA A 527 9.65 -7.79 -1.86
CA ALA A 527 8.38 -7.64 -2.54
C ALA A 527 7.45 -6.69 -1.77
N ASN A 528 6.73 -5.80 -2.45
CA ASN A 528 5.64 -4.98 -1.89
C ASN A 528 5.98 -4.17 -0.62
N ASN A 529 7.26 -3.88 -0.36
CA ASN A 529 7.69 -3.33 0.93
C ASN A 529 7.32 -4.23 2.15
N ASP A 530 7.15 -5.53 1.91
CA ASP A 530 6.77 -6.51 2.92
C ASP A 530 7.97 -6.99 3.73
N TRP A 531 8.32 -6.23 4.75
CA TRP A 531 9.33 -6.60 5.74
C TRP A 531 8.95 -6.11 7.12
N ARG A 532 9.37 -6.81 8.16
CA ARG A 532 9.06 -6.49 9.56
C ARG A 532 10.23 -6.84 10.45
N ILE A 533 10.51 -5.97 11.41
CA ILE A 533 11.49 -6.21 12.48
C ILE A 533 10.80 -7.04 13.57
N SER A 534 11.49 -8.02 14.12
CA SER A 534 10.98 -8.79 15.27
C SER A 534 10.84 -7.90 16.51
N PRO A 535 9.88 -8.16 17.41
CA PRO A 535 9.68 -7.38 18.64
C PRO A 535 10.93 -7.24 19.51
N ASP A 536 11.82 -8.25 19.52
CA ASP A 536 13.10 -8.21 20.24
C ASP A 536 14.20 -7.43 19.50
N GLY A 537 13.92 -6.93 18.28
CA GLY A 537 14.85 -6.15 17.47
C GLY A 537 16.03 -6.95 16.89
N THR A 538 15.99 -8.29 16.95
CA THR A 538 17.14 -9.12 16.54
C THR A 538 17.03 -9.69 15.13
N LYS A 539 15.84 -9.63 14.50
CA LYS A 539 15.58 -10.24 13.19
C LYS A 539 14.74 -9.34 12.29
N ILE A 540 14.86 -9.57 11.00
CA ILE A 540 13.97 -9.00 9.97
C ILE A 540 13.32 -10.16 9.22
N ALA A 541 11.98 -10.22 9.21
CA ALA A 541 11.24 -11.05 8.27
C ALA A 541 10.91 -10.23 7.03
N LEU A 542 11.07 -10.83 5.85
CA LEU A 542 10.72 -10.19 4.58
C LEU A 542 10.18 -11.20 3.58
N VAL A 543 9.32 -10.72 2.69
CA VAL A 543 8.93 -11.45 1.48
C VAL A 543 9.90 -11.09 0.39
N ALA A 544 10.61 -12.08 -0.15
CA ALA A 544 11.53 -11.87 -1.25
C ALA A 544 10.84 -12.03 -2.60
N ALA A 545 11.40 -11.40 -3.62
CA ALA A 545 10.98 -11.53 -5.01
C ALA A 545 12.18 -11.74 -5.95
N SER A 546 11.93 -12.52 -7.00
CA SER A 546 12.86 -12.71 -8.14
C SER A 546 12.10 -12.35 -9.42
N GLY A 547 12.36 -11.15 -9.93
CA GLY A 547 11.57 -10.59 -11.03
C GLY A 547 10.10 -10.42 -10.66
N ILE A 548 9.18 -11.05 -11.39
CA ILE A 548 7.74 -10.99 -11.13
C ILE A 548 7.24 -12.05 -10.13
N LYS A 549 8.09 -12.99 -9.74
CA LYS A 549 7.72 -14.09 -8.85
C LYS A 549 8.12 -13.79 -7.42
N LEU A 550 7.28 -14.19 -6.47
CA LEU A 550 7.66 -14.23 -5.07
C LEU A 550 8.62 -15.40 -4.82
N ASP A 551 9.63 -15.15 -4.01
CA ASP A 551 10.66 -16.14 -3.62
C ASP A 551 10.52 -16.53 -2.14
N GLY A 552 9.31 -16.43 -1.62
CA GLY A 552 8.94 -16.86 -0.29
C GLY A 552 9.34 -15.91 0.83
N LEU A 553 9.23 -16.41 2.04
CA LEU A 553 9.46 -15.71 3.30
C LEU A 553 10.87 -15.99 3.83
N TRP A 554 11.60 -14.93 4.10
CA TRP A 554 12.96 -14.96 4.60
C TRP A 554 13.08 -14.33 5.97
N VAL A 555 14.03 -14.81 6.76
CA VAL A 555 14.41 -14.20 8.04
C VAL A 555 15.91 -13.91 8.02
N LEU A 556 16.24 -12.64 8.26
CA LEU A 556 17.61 -12.14 8.38
C LEU A 556 17.93 -11.91 9.86
N ASP A 557 19.14 -12.27 10.29
CA ASP A 557 19.62 -12.05 11.66
C ASP A 557 20.40 -10.73 11.74
N ILE A 558 19.93 -9.80 12.58
CA ILE A 558 20.60 -8.52 12.82
C ILE A 558 21.73 -8.75 13.82
N LYS A 559 22.97 -8.45 13.40
CA LYS A 559 24.15 -8.47 14.28
C LYS A 559 24.41 -7.07 14.80
N ASP A 560 24.61 -6.94 16.12
CA ASP A 560 24.97 -5.67 16.77
C ASP A 560 26.41 -5.25 16.50
#